data_e41a02482e89f12138cdf8aeb50c4041
#
_entry.id   e41a02482e89f12138cdf8aeb50c4041
#
_cell.length_a   1.000
_cell.length_b   1.000
_cell.length_c   1.000
_cell.angle_alpha   90.00
_cell.angle_beta   90.00
_cell.angle_gamma   90.00
#
_symmetry.space_group_name_H-M   'P 1'
#
loop_
_entity.id
_entity.type
_entity.pdbx_description
1 polymer ?
#
loop_
_entity_poly.entity_id
_entity_poly.type
_entity_poly.pdbx_seq_one_letter_code
_entity_poly.pdbx_strand_id
1 'polypeptide(L)'
;MSIYINKNTKVITQGITGKTGQFHTRMCRDYANGKEAFVAGVNPKRAGEDFEGIPIFANVSEAAQATGATVSVIYVPPAGAAAAIWEAVEANLDLAICITEGIPVRDMLEVRNRMKAKEAAGGKRTLLLGPNCPGLITPDEIKIGIMPGHIHRAGRIGVVSRSGTLTYEAVAQLTEIGLGQSTAVGIGGDPINGLKHIDVMRAFNDDPDTDAVIMIGEIGGPDEAEAAEWCKANMKKPIVGFIAGVTAPAGKRMGHAGALISGGADTADAKLAIMEACGFTITRNPSEMAKLLKALL
;
A
#
# COMPACT_ATOMS: atom_id res chain seq x y z
N MET A 1 -9.01 -4.51 -15.09
CA MET A 1 -8.53 -5.36 -14.00
C MET A 1 -7.67 -4.51 -13.10
N SER A 2 -7.36 -4.98 -11.93
CA SER A 2 -6.63 -4.22 -10.92
C SER A 2 -5.64 -5.16 -10.25
N ILE A 3 -4.61 -4.60 -9.63
CA ILE A 3 -3.65 -5.42 -8.86
C ILE A 3 -4.15 -5.56 -7.42
N TYR A 4 -3.96 -6.74 -6.83
CA TYR A 4 -4.23 -7.13 -5.44
C TYR A 4 -5.69 -7.13 -5.00
N ILE A 5 -6.52 -6.18 -5.41
CA ILE A 5 -7.94 -6.04 -5.00
C ILE A 5 -8.82 -5.67 -6.19
N ASN A 6 -10.10 -6.04 -6.15
CA ASN A 6 -11.10 -5.72 -7.17
C ASN A 6 -12.52 -5.67 -6.56
N LYS A 7 -13.52 -5.41 -7.38
CA LYS A 7 -14.94 -5.30 -6.97
C LYS A 7 -15.51 -6.52 -6.21
N ASN A 8 -14.87 -7.70 -6.34
CA ASN A 8 -15.31 -8.93 -5.68
C ASN A 8 -14.54 -9.20 -4.37
N THR A 9 -13.58 -8.35 -4.02
CA THR A 9 -12.78 -8.50 -2.81
C THR A 9 -13.63 -8.35 -1.56
N LYS A 10 -13.53 -9.32 -0.64
CA LYS A 10 -14.19 -9.26 0.67
C LYS A 10 -13.18 -8.97 1.77
N VAL A 11 -13.53 -8.04 2.65
CA VAL A 11 -12.62 -7.41 3.60
C VAL A 11 -13.11 -7.60 5.04
N ILE A 12 -12.17 -7.99 5.91
CA ILE A 12 -12.31 -7.97 7.37
C ILE A 12 -11.67 -6.69 7.91
N THR A 13 -12.33 -6.00 8.83
CA THR A 13 -11.74 -4.86 9.55
C THR A 13 -11.30 -5.28 10.95
N GLN A 14 -9.99 -5.34 11.19
CA GLN A 14 -9.43 -5.49 12.54
C GLN A 14 -9.31 -4.11 13.20
N GLY A 15 -9.84 -3.97 14.42
CA GLY A 15 -9.97 -2.69 15.11
C GLY A 15 -11.26 -1.92 14.79
N ILE A 16 -12.28 -2.59 14.25
CA ILE A 16 -13.58 -2.00 13.86
C ILE A 16 -14.29 -1.27 14.98
N THR A 17 -14.02 -1.60 16.24
CA THR A 17 -14.68 -0.98 17.41
C THR A 17 -14.00 0.30 17.88
N GLY A 18 -12.81 0.62 17.34
CA GLY A 18 -12.09 1.86 17.61
C GLY A 18 -12.60 3.02 16.73
N LYS A 19 -12.47 4.26 17.20
CA LYS A 19 -12.93 5.45 16.46
C LYS A 19 -12.37 5.51 15.03
N THR A 20 -11.08 5.28 14.87
CA THR A 20 -10.39 5.27 13.57
C THR A 20 -10.92 4.16 12.65
N GLY A 21 -11.03 2.92 13.18
CA GLY A 21 -11.56 1.79 12.43
C GLY A 21 -12.99 2.03 11.97
N GLN A 22 -13.87 2.53 12.85
CA GLN A 22 -15.24 2.88 12.50
C GLN A 22 -15.32 3.94 11.40
N PHE A 23 -14.60 5.05 11.58
CA PHE A 23 -14.61 6.15 10.62
C PHE A 23 -14.16 5.70 9.22
N HIS A 24 -13.02 5.04 9.13
CA HIS A 24 -12.50 4.64 7.83
C HIS A 24 -13.27 3.46 7.22
N THR A 25 -13.83 2.57 8.02
CA THR A 25 -14.73 1.52 7.50
C THR A 25 -15.97 2.13 6.85
N ARG A 26 -16.60 3.15 7.46
CA ARG A 26 -17.72 3.89 6.82
C ARG A 26 -17.27 4.51 5.49
N MET A 27 -16.17 5.25 5.50
CA MET A 27 -15.63 5.88 4.29
C MET A 27 -15.29 4.88 3.16
N CYS A 28 -14.87 3.68 3.52
CA CYS A 28 -14.62 2.62 2.55
C CYS A 28 -15.92 1.99 2.05
N ARG A 29 -16.91 1.79 2.93
CA ARG A 29 -18.24 1.27 2.56
C ARG A 29 -19.02 2.22 1.66
N ASP A 30 -18.86 3.52 1.85
CA ASP A 30 -19.52 4.54 1.03
C ASP A 30 -18.89 4.72 -0.36
N TYR A 31 -17.78 4.03 -0.62
CA TYR A 31 -17.06 4.10 -1.89
C TYR A 31 -17.34 2.87 -2.77
N ALA A 32 -17.89 3.10 -3.97
CA ALA A 32 -18.14 2.08 -5.00
C ALA A 32 -18.84 0.81 -4.43
N ASN A 33 -18.21 -0.36 -4.54
CA ASN A 33 -18.76 -1.63 -4.04
C ASN A 33 -18.44 -1.89 -2.55
N GLY A 34 -18.10 -0.86 -1.80
CA GLY A 34 -17.64 -1.00 -0.41
C GLY A 34 -18.65 -1.65 0.54
N LYS A 35 -19.96 -1.47 0.31
CA LYS A 35 -21.00 -2.10 1.15
C LYS A 35 -20.98 -3.62 1.07
N GLU A 36 -20.75 -4.17 -0.12
CA GLU A 36 -20.63 -5.60 -0.38
C GLU A 36 -19.26 -6.13 -0.01
N ALA A 37 -18.23 -5.26 -0.03
CA ALA A 37 -16.86 -5.63 0.23
C ALA A 37 -16.54 -5.81 1.72
N PHE A 38 -17.00 -4.89 2.58
CA PHE A 38 -16.69 -4.92 4.02
C PHE A 38 -17.69 -5.79 4.77
N VAL A 39 -17.33 -7.07 4.97
CA VAL A 39 -18.26 -8.14 5.39
C VAL A 39 -18.09 -8.57 6.84
N ALA A 40 -17.01 -8.23 7.51
CA ALA A 40 -16.76 -8.61 8.90
C ALA A 40 -15.88 -7.59 9.65
N GLY A 41 -16.08 -7.53 10.96
CA GLY A 41 -15.19 -6.90 11.91
C GLY A 41 -14.59 -7.92 12.87
N VAL A 42 -13.45 -7.59 13.49
CA VAL A 42 -12.84 -8.44 14.51
C VAL A 42 -12.56 -7.64 15.77
N ASN A 43 -13.08 -8.15 16.88
CA ASN A 43 -12.72 -7.76 18.24
C ASN A 43 -13.10 -8.89 19.21
N PRO A 44 -12.13 -9.56 19.88
CA PRO A 44 -12.44 -10.68 20.78
C PRO A 44 -13.41 -10.33 21.93
N LYS A 45 -13.37 -9.07 22.42
CA LYS A 45 -14.21 -8.62 23.54
C LYS A 45 -15.62 -8.24 23.13
N ARG A 46 -15.89 -8.13 21.84
CA ARG A 46 -17.17 -7.68 21.27
C ARG A 46 -17.71 -8.63 20.19
N ALA A 47 -17.23 -9.87 20.23
CA ALA A 47 -17.72 -10.92 19.35
C ALA A 47 -19.22 -11.15 19.55
N GLY A 48 -19.96 -11.30 18.45
CA GLY A 48 -21.41 -11.42 18.45
C GLY A 48 -22.18 -10.10 18.41
N GLU A 49 -21.49 -8.97 18.51
CA GLU A 49 -22.08 -7.65 18.27
C GLU A 49 -22.08 -7.32 16.77
N ASP A 50 -22.64 -6.18 16.44
CA ASP A 50 -22.78 -5.65 15.08
C ASP A 50 -22.28 -4.21 15.02
N PHE A 51 -21.66 -3.84 13.90
CA PHE A 51 -21.32 -2.47 13.56
C PHE A 51 -21.98 -2.08 12.23
N GLU A 52 -23.14 -1.43 12.30
CA GLU A 52 -23.88 -0.95 11.12
C GLU A 52 -24.14 -2.03 10.07
N GLY A 53 -24.55 -3.22 10.52
CA GLY A 53 -24.80 -4.39 9.69
C GLY A 53 -23.56 -5.24 9.40
N ILE A 54 -22.37 -4.91 9.96
CA ILE A 54 -21.17 -5.72 9.87
C ILE A 54 -21.03 -6.57 11.13
N PRO A 55 -21.13 -7.90 11.07
CA PRO A 55 -20.96 -8.77 12.21
C PRO A 55 -19.53 -8.73 12.75
N ILE A 56 -19.37 -8.74 14.07
CA ILE A 56 -18.08 -8.74 14.76
C ILE A 56 -17.79 -10.15 15.26
N PHE A 57 -16.63 -10.70 14.84
CA PHE A 57 -16.13 -12.02 15.20
C PHE A 57 -15.04 -11.92 16.28
N ALA A 58 -14.77 -13.04 16.95
CA ALA A 58 -13.71 -13.12 17.95
C ALA A 58 -12.30 -13.02 17.33
N ASN A 59 -12.14 -13.59 16.13
CA ASN A 59 -10.85 -13.64 15.43
C ASN A 59 -11.02 -13.65 13.91
N VAL A 60 -9.89 -13.44 13.20
CA VAL A 60 -9.86 -13.37 11.73
C VAL A 60 -10.23 -14.70 11.08
N SER A 61 -9.85 -15.84 11.68
CA SER A 61 -10.15 -17.16 11.13
C SER A 61 -11.64 -17.43 11.08
N GLU A 62 -12.37 -17.16 12.18
CA GLU A 62 -13.83 -17.26 12.24
C GLU A 62 -14.50 -16.33 11.22
N ALA A 63 -14.04 -15.07 11.15
CA ALA A 63 -14.58 -14.08 10.22
C ALA A 63 -14.39 -14.54 8.76
N ALA A 64 -13.19 -15.02 8.41
CA ALA A 64 -12.89 -15.51 7.06
C ALA A 64 -13.73 -16.73 6.68
N GLN A 65 -13.88 -17.70 7.59
CA GLN A 65 -14.70 -18.90 7.37
C GLN A 65 -16.17 -18.56 7.16
N ALA A 66 -16.71 -17.63 7.96
CA ALA A 66 -18.12 -17.26 7.90
C ALA A 66 -18.47 -16.43 6.66
N THR A 67 -17.55 -15.61 6.15
CA THR A 67 -17.85 -14.60 5.11
C THR A 67 -17.16 -14.86 3.77
N GLY A 68 -16.14 -15.71 3.74
CA GLY A 68 -15.28 -15.91 2.58
C GLY A 68 -14.35 -14.72 2.31
N ALA A 69 -14.08 -13.89 3.31
CA ALA A 69 -13.15 -12.78 3.17
C ALA A 69 -11.71 -13.24 3.00
N THR A 70 -10.99 -12.58 2.09
CA THR A 70 -9.59 -12.91 1.75
C THR A 70 -8.63 -11.77 2.07
N VAL A 71 -9.13 -10.62 2.49
CA VAL A 71 -8.34 -9.42 2.81
C VAL A 71 -8.67 -8.93 4.21
N SER A 72 -7.65 -8.49 4.96
CA SER A 72 -7.85 -7.77 6.22
C SER A 72 -7.25 -6.37 6.15
N VAL A 73 -7.99 -5.36 6.64
CA VAL A 73 -7.47 -4.03 6.94
C VAL A 73 -7.34 -3.83 8.44
N ILE A 74 -6.19 -3.31 8.88
CA ILE A 74 -5.79 -3.27 10.28
C ILE A 74 -5.67 -1.83 10.75
N TYR A 75 -6.55 -1.45 11.70
CA TYR A 75 -6.54 -0.17 12.42
C TYR A 75 -6.26 -0.38 13.93
N VAL A 76 -5.77 -1.56 14.28
CA VAL A 76 -5.41 -1.90 15.67
C VAL A 76 -4.27 -0.98 16.14
N PRO A 77 -4.30 -0.44 17.37
CA PRO A 77 -3.22 0.39 17.90
C PRO A 77 -1.85 -0.30 17.86
N PRO A 78 -0.72 0.46 17.83
CA PRO A 78 0.63 -0.07 17.61
C PRO A 78 1.00 -1.29 18.46
N ALA A 79 0.64 -1.28 19.75
CA ALA A 79 0.96 -2.38 20.66
C ALA A 79 0.31 -3.73 20.29
N GLY A 80 -0.79 -3.72 19.53
CA GLY A 80 -1.49 -4.92 19.08
C GLY A 80 -1.39 -5.19 17.58
N ALA A 81 -0.85 -4.25 16.80
CA ALA A 81 -0.91 -4.33 15.35
C ALA A 81 -0.07 -5.46 14.77
N ALA A 82 1.10 -5.76 15.35
CA ALA A 82 1.93 -6.90 14.94
C ALA A 82 1.19 -8.24 15.12
N ALA A 83 0.50 -8.41 16.25
CA ALA A 83 -0.33 -9.59 16.50
C ALA A 83 -1.50 -9.66 15.52
N ALA A 84 -2.14 -8.53 15.19
CA ALA A 84 -3.23 -8.47 14.21
C ALA A 84 -2.76 -8.83 12.78
N ILE A 85 -1.55 -8.41 12.39
CA ILE A 85 -0.94 -8.85 11.12
C ILE A 85 -0.74 -10.36 11.14
N TRP A 86 -0.17 -10.89 12.21
CA TRP A 86 0.08 -12.33 12.32
C TRP A 86 -1.21 -13.16 12.29
N GLU A 87 -2.26 -12.69 12.94
CA GLU A 87 -3.59 -13.32 12.91
C GLU A 87 -4.15 -13.44 11.48
N ALA A 88 -4.01 -12.40 10.66
CA ALA A 88 -4.39 -12.44 9.25
C ALA A 88 -3.56 -13.46 8.45
N VAL A 89 -2.26 -13.56 8.76
CA VAL A 89 -1.35 -14.55 8.15
C VAL A 89 -1.70 -15.99 8.57
N GLU A 90 -2.02 -16.22 9.83
CA GLU A 90 -2.46 -17.54 10.33
C GLU A 90 -3.79 -17.97 9.70
N ALA A 91 -4.71 -17.03 9.51
CA ALA A 91 -5.98 -17.28 8.83
C ALA A 91 -5.84 -17.52 7.31
N ASN A 92 -4.60 -17.52 6.77
CA ASN A 92 -4.32 -17.73 5.35
C ASN A 92 -5.04 -16.73 4.42
N LEU A 93 -5.18 -15.47 4.83
CA LEU A 93 -5.68 -14.43 3.94
C LEU A 93 -4.72 -14.18 2.78
N ASP A 94 -5.23 -13.64 1.68
CA ASP A 94 -4.41 -13.26 0.51
C ASP A 94 -3.60 -12.00 0.80
N LEU A 95 -4.22 -11.03 1.50
CA LEU A 95 -3.62 -9.72 1.76
C LEU A 95 -3.98 -9.21 3.16
N ALA A 96 -2.98 -8.73 3.89
CA ALA A 96 -3.11 -7.93 5.10
C ALA A 96 -2.65 -6.49 4.82
N ILE A 97 -3.49 -5.50 5.15
CA ILE A 97 -3.22 -4.08 4.93
C ILE A 97 -3.11 -3.41 6.29
N CYS A 98 -1.91 -3.07 6.72
CA CYS A 98 -1.69 -2.46 8.02
C CYS A 98 -1.53 -0.94 7.90
N ILE A 99 -2.57 -0.21 8.34
CA ILE A 99 -2.58 1.26 8.32
C ILE A 99 -1.76 1.83 9.49
N THR A 100 -1.69 1.09 10.57
CA THR A 100 -1.09 1.54 11.83
C THR A 100 0.36 1.95 11.69
N GLU A 101 0.66 3.15 12.19
CA GLU A 101 2.02 3.69 12.37
C GLU A 101 2.53 3.41 13.79
N GLY A 102 3.84 3.34 13.95
CA GLY A 102 4.49 3.27 15.27
C GLY A 102 4.57 1.87 15.86
N ILE A 103 4.46 0.83 15.05
CA ILE A 103 4.73 -0.54 15.48
C ILE A 103 6.24 -0.65 15.79
N PRO A 104 6.65 -1.22 16.94
CA PRO A 104 8.06 -1.40 17.24
C PRO A 104 8.78 -2.22 16.17
N VAL A 105 9.96 -1.76 15.78
CA VAL A 105 10.79 -2.44 14.75
C VAL A 105 11.02 -3.91 15.08
N ARG A 106 11.26 -4.23 16.37
CA ARG A 106 11.44 -5.61 16.83
C ARG A 106 10.22 -6.48 16.52
N ASP A 107 9.02 -5.97 16.78
CA ASP A 107 7.78 -6.73 16.59
C ASP A 107 7.55 -6.98 15.09
N MET A 108 7.84 -5.98 14.24
CA MET A 108 7.77 -6.15 12.79
C MET A 108 8.81 -7.12 12.25
N LEU A 109 10.04 -7.12 12.78
CA LEU A 109 11.06 -8.13 12.43
C LEU A 109 10.59 -9.54 12.76
N GLU A 110 9.99 -9.73 13.95
CA GLU A 110 9.44 -11.02 14.35
C GLU A 110 8.32 -11.47 13.39
N VAL A 111 7.36 -10.61 13.11
CA VAL A 111 6.28 -10.91 12.16
C VAL A 111 6.85 -11.30 10.79
N ARG A 112 7.78 -10.53 10.23
CA ARG A 112 8.37 -10.81 8.92
C ARG A 112 9.14 -12.12 8.90
N ASN A 113 9.86 -12.44 9.96
CA ASN A 113 10.57 -13.72 10.08
C ASN A 113 9.61 -14.90 10.17
N ARG A 114 8.52 -14.77 10.94
CA ARG A 114 7.46 -15.80 11.02
C ARG A 114 6.76 -16.00 9.68
N MET A 115 6.46 -14.91 8.93
CA MET A 115 5.90 -15.00 7.57
C MET A 115 6.82 -15.79 6.65
N LYS A 116 8.13 -15.46 6.62
CA LYS A 116 9.12 -16.19 5.81
C LYS A 116 9.22 -17.66 6.22
N ALA A 117 9.24 -17.96 7.51
CA ALA A 117 9.27 -19.34 8.01
C ALA A 117 8.04 -20.15 7.59
N LYS A 118 6.84 -19.55 7.65
CA LYS A 118 5.61 -20.17 7.19
C LYS A 118 5.66 -20.49 5.70
N GLU A 119 6.11 -19.54 4.86
CA GLU A 119 6.26 -19.74 3.42
C GLU A 119 7.29 -20.82 3.10
N ALA A 120 8.44 -20.81 3.78
CA ALA A 120 9.48 -21.84 3.62
C ALA A 120 9.00 -23.25 4.02
N ALA A 121 8.06 -23.35 4.96
CA ALA A 121 7.42 -24.59 5.35
C ALA A 121 6.28 -25.04 4.41
N GLY A 122 6.09 -24.37 3.27
CA GLY A 122 5.03 -24.66 2.30
C GLY A 122 3.65 -24.10 2.66
N GLY A 123 3.56 -23.24 3.67
CA GLY A 123 2.32 -22.55 4.03
C GLY A 123 1.92 -21.49 3.00
N LYS A 124 0.63 -21.17 2.94
CA LYS A 124 0.12 -20.11 2.04
C LYS A 124 0.81 -18.78 2.33
N ARG A 125 1.30 -18.14 1.29
CA ARG A 125 1.81 -16.77 1.33
C ARG A 125 0.65 -15.79 1.53
N THR A 126 0.75 -14.93 2.53
CA THR A 126 -0.08 -13.75 2.70
C THR A 126 0.74 -12.51 2.34
N LEU A 127 0.24 -11.68 1.43
CA LEU A 127 0.88 -10.40 1.15
C LEU A 127 0.63 -9.44 2.32
N LEU A 128 1.63 -8.63 2.65
CA LEU A 128 1.49 -7.56 3.65
C LEU A 128 1.72 -6.21 2.97
N LEU A 129 0.75 -5.30 3.05
CA LEU A 129 0.88 -3.91 2.66
C LEU A 129 1.02 -3.04 3.90
N GLY A 130 2.03 -2.21 3.96
CA GLY A 130 2.40 -1.47 5.17
C GLY A 130 3.38 -2.26 6.07
N PRO A 131 3.51 -1.91 7.35
CA PRO A 131 2.72 -0.95 8.12
C PRO A 131 2.94 0.52 7.73
N ASN A 132 2.25 1.43 8.44
CA ASN A 132 2.31 2.87 8.20
C ASN A 132 2.01 3.25 6.74
N CYS A 133 0.90 2.73 6.21
CA CYS A 133 0.51 2.93 4.83
C CYS A 133 -0.91 3.51 4.72
N PRO A 134 -1.24 4.21 3.63
CA PRO A 134 -2.59 4.72 3.41
C PRO A 134 -3.56 3.66 2.86
N GLY A 135 -3.07 2.45 2.57
CA GLY A 135 -3.85 1.40 1.91
C GLY A 135 -3.72 1.44 0.39
N LEU A 136 -4.76 0.99 -0.29
CA LEU A 136 -4.83 1.00 -1.76
C LEU A 136 -6.27 1.21 -2.23
N ILE A 137 -6.40 1.62 -3.49
CA ILE A 137 -7.68 1.89 -4.14
C ILE A 137 -7.63 1.46 -5.61
N THR A 138 -8.62 0.72 -6.05
CA THR A 138 -8.98 0.55 -7.46
C THR A 138 -10.18 1.42 -7.72
N PRO A 139 -10.02 2.54 -8.45
CA PRO A 139 -11.09 3.50 -8.64
C PRO A 139 -12.33 2.87 -9.25
N ASP A 140 -13.51 3.31 -8.77
CA ASP A 140 -14.85 2.82 -9.13
C ASP A 140 -15.12 1.35 -8.78
N GLU A 141 -14.16 0.65 -8.17
CA GLU A 141 -14.33 -0.73 -7.71
C GLU A 141 -14.31 -0.83 -6.17
N ILE A 142 -13.19 -0.49 -5.54
CA ILE A 142 -13.01 -0.68 -4.10
C ILE A 142 -11.90 0.23 -3.54
N LYS A 143 -12.11 0.70 -2.33
CA LYS A 143 -11.14 1.44 -1.52
C LYS A 143 -10.92 0.71 -0.21
N ILE A 144 -9.65 0.46 0.15
CA ILE A 144 -9.28 -0.14 1.44
C ILE A 144 -8.19 0.71 2.09
N GLY A 145 -8.51 1.32 3.22
CA GLY A 145 -7.61 2.20 3.95
C GLY A 145 -8.12 3.63 4.06
N ILE A 146 -7.19 4.60 4.06
CA ILE A 146 -7.46 6.00 4.38
C ILE A 146 -7.39 6.96 3.20
N MET A 147 -7.09 6.46 1.98
CA MET A 147 -7.00 7.30 0.78
C MET A 147 -8.32 8.04 0.52
N PRO A 148 -8.29 9.33 0.11
CA PRO A 148 -9.49 10.09 -0.24
C PRO A 148 -10.07 9.62 -1.57
N GLY A 149 -11.23 8.95 -1.55
CA GLY A 149 -11.82 8.34 -2.75
C GLY A 149 -12.18 9.36 -3.84
N HIS A 150 -12.58 10.57 -3.46
CA HIS A 150 -13.09 11.60 -4.38
C HIS A 150 -12.04 12.21 -5.35
N ILE A 151 -10.74 12.03 -5.07
CA ILE A 151 -9.69 12.49 -6.00
C ILE A 151 -9.31 11.43 -7.03
N HIS A 152 -9.79 10.19 -6.88
CA HIS A 152 -9.48 9.08 -7.76
C HIS A 152 -10.50 8.96 -8.90
N ARG A 153 -10.03 8.52 -10.04
CA ARG A 153 -10.82 8.25 -11.23
C ARG A 153 -10.33 6.97 -11.91
N ALA A 154 -11.24 6.13 -12.38
CA ALA A 154 -10.86 4.95 -13.15
C ALA A 154 -10.08 5.30 -14.41
N GLY A 155 -9.03 4.56 -14.67
CA GLY A 155 -8.14 4.75 -15.82
C GLY A 155 -7.07 3.67 -15.88
N ARG A 156 -5.92 4.02 -16.47
CA ARG A 156 -4.89 3.03 -16.83
C ARG A 156 -3.50 3.35 -16.27
N ILE A 157 -3.41 4.25 -15.29
CA ILE A 157 -2.13 4.63 -14.70
C ILE A 157 -1.96 3.98 -13.33
N GLY A 158 -0.90 3.19 -13.16
CA GLY A 158 -0.49 2.68 -11.86
C GLY A 158 0.21 3.77 -11.02
N VAL A 159 -0.07 3.80 -9.72
CA VAL A 159 0.63 4.68 -8.79
C VAL A 159 1.13 3.86 -7.61
N VAL A 160 2.43 3.93 -7.32
CA VAL A 160 3.03 3.32 -6.13
C VAL A 160 3.87 4.34 -5.37
N SER A 161 3.67 4.41 -4.05
CA SER A 161 4.36 5.41 -3.22
C SER A 161 4.59 4.92 -1.79
N ARG A 162 5.69 5.37 -1.19
CA ARG A 162 5.91 5.26 0.26
C ARG A 162 5.11 6.31 1.04
N SER A 163 4.85 7.46 0.42
CA SER A 163 4.18 8.59 1.04
C SER A 163 2.69 8.62 0.69
N GLY A 164 1.82 8.70 1.70
CA GLY A 164 0.40 8.92 1.49
C GLY A 164 0.13 10.26 0.80
N THR A 165 0.69 11.35 1.30
CA THR A 165 0.48 12.71 0.76
C THR A 165 0.92 12.82 -0.70
N LEU A 166 2.09 12.31 -1.05
CA LEU A 166 2.57 12.35 -2.44
C LEU A 166 1.78 11.40 -3.36
N THR A 167 1.22 10.32 -2.83
CA THR A 167 0.24 9.52 -3.57
C THR A 167 -0.96 10.37 -3.97
N TYR A 168 -1.52 11.13 -3.02
CA TYR A 168 -2.69 11.98 -3.28
C TYR A 168 -2.38 13.10 -4.28
N GLU A 169 -1.20 13.68 -4.19
CA GLU A 169 -0.72 14.70 -5.15
C GLU A 169 -0.66 14.14 -6.58
N ALA A 170 0.00 13.00 -6.77
CA ALA A 170 0.10 12.37 -8.08
C ALA A 170 -1.26 11.96 -8.66
N VAL A 171 -2.12 11.38 -7.82
CA VAL A 171 -3.47 10.95 -8.20
C VAL A 171 -4.34 12.15 -8.60
N ALA A 172 -4.33 13.23 -7.82
CA ALA A 172 -5.09 14.45 -8.13
C ALA A 172 -4.65 15.04 -9.48
N GLN A 173 -3.33 15.18 -9.70
CA GLN A 173 -2.79 15.67 -10.97
C GLN A 173 -3.24 14.81 -12.16
N LEU A 174 -3.16 13.46 -12.03
CA LEU A 174 -3.61 12.54 -13.08
C LEU A 174 -5.10 12.74 -13.39
N THR A 175 -5.92 12.86 -12.36
CA THR A 175 -7.37 13.05 -12.50
C THR A 175 -7.71 14.39 -13.16
N GLU A 176 -7.04 15.47 -12.79
CA GLU A 176 -7.22 16.82 -13.35
C GLU A 176 -6.90 16.89 -14.85
N ILE A 177 -5.89 16.15 -15.32
CA ILE A 177 -5.54 16.12 -16.75
C ILE A 177 -6.27 15.05 -17.55
N GLY A 178 -7.27 14.40 -16.93
CA GLY A 178 -8.16 13.42 -17.57
C GLY A 178 -7.60 12.01 -17.67
N LEU A 179 -6.42 11.74 -17.07
CA LEU A 179 -5.90 10.40 -16.87
C LEU A 179 -6.46 9.85 -15.55
N GLY A 180 -6.79 8.56 -15.52
CA GLY A 180 -7.26 7.91 -14.30
C GLY A 180 -6.28 6.81 -13.86
N GLN A 181 -6.56 6.21 -12.70
CA GLN A 181 -5.70 5.18 -12.14
C GLN A 181 -6.26 3.78 -12.38
N SER A 182 -5.39 2.81 -12.72
CA SER A 182 -5.73 1.37 -12.66
C SER A 182 -5.77 0.91 -11.20
N THR A 183 -4.75 1.23 -10.44
CA THR A 183 -4.69 1.06 -8.98
C THR A 183 -3.70 2.07 -8.40
N ALA A 184 -4.03 2.66 -7.25
CA ALA A 184 -3.08 3.42 -6.44
C ALA A 184 -2.72 2.63 -5.18
N VAL A 185 -1.42 2.43 -4.94
CA VAL A 185 -0.89 1.62 -3.84
C VAL A 185 0.06 2.46 -2.98
N GLY A 186 -0.27 2.61 -1.71
CA GLY A 186 0.65 3.16 -0.72
C GLY A 186 1.34 2.05 0.06
N ILE A 187 2.65 1.93 -0.07
CA ILE A 187 3.41 0.83 0.57
C ILE A 187 3.88 1.15 1.99
N GLY A 188 3.82 2.42 2.40
CA GLY A 188 4.19 2.85 3.74
C GLY A 188 5.65 3.26 3.92
N GLY A 189 5.90 4.04 4.96
CA GLY A 189 7.19 4.67 5.26
C GLY A 189 8.02 3.99 6.35
N ASP A 190 7.60 2.85 6.87
CA ASP A 190 8.34 2.14 7.91
C ASP A 190 9.54 1.35 7.32
N PRO A 191 10.64 1.21 8.09
CA PRO A 191 11.85 0.53 7.60
C PRO A 191 11.64 -0.98 7.41
N ILE A 192 10.75 -1.59 8.20
CA ILE A 192 10.40 -3.02 8.11
C ILE A 192 8.96 -3.12 7.62
N ASN A 193 8.80 -3.16 6.33
CA ASN A 193 7.50 -3.25 5.68
C ASN A 193 7.27 -4.61 4.98
N GLY A 194 6.10 -4.77 4.42
CA GLY A 194 5.69 -5.93 3.62
C GLY A 194 6.10 -5.80 2.16
N LEU A 195 5.14 -5.42 1.30
CA LEU A 195 5.38 -5.16 -0.12
C LEU A 195 6.31 -3.97 -0.32
N LYS A 196 7.22 -4.11 -1.27
CA LYS A 196 8.18 -3.10 -1.71
C LYS A 196 7.79 -2.54 -3.08
N HIS A 197 8.46 -1.48 -3.51
CA HIS A 197 8.28 -0.94 -4.86
C HIS A 197 8.38 -2.04 -5.94
N ILE A 198 9.41 -2.87 -5.88
CA ILE A 198 9.62 -3.94 -6.86
C ILE A 198 8.44 -4.92 -6.95
N ASP A 199 7.79 -5.25 -5.83
CA ASP A 199 6.64 -6.16 -5.82
C ASP A 199 5.44 -5.55 -6.54
N VAL A 200 5.19 -4.24 -6.29
CA VAL A 200 4.10 -3.51 -6.93
C VAL A 200 4.39 -3.24 -8.40
N MET A 201 5.64 -2.91 -8.76
CA MET A 201 6.04 -2.73 -10.16
C MET A 201 5.89 -4.01 -10.98
N ARG A 202 6.19 -5.19 -10.40
CA ARG A 202 5.92 -6.49 -11.03
C ARG A 202 4.42 -6.67 -11.31
N ALA A 203 3.59 -6.40 -10.32
CA ALA A 203 2.14 -6.51 -10.48
C ALA A 203 1.60 -5.56 -11.56
N PHE A 204 2.08 -4.30 -11.63
CA PHE A 204 1.72 -3.38 -12.69
C PHE A 204 2.26 -3.79 -14.07
N ASN A 205 3.42 -4.40 -14.14
CA ASN A 205 3.95 -4.92 -15.40
C ASN A 205 3.05 -6.01 -15.99
N ASP A 206 2.56 -6.89 -15.12
CA ASP A 206 1.73 -8.02 -15.52
C ASP A 206 0.23 -7.64 -15.73
N ASP A 207 -0.19 -6.47 -15.25
CA ASP A 207 -1.57 -5.98 -15.42
C ASP A 207 -1.79 -5.39 -16.82
N PRO A 208 -2.65 -6.00 -17.66
CA PRO A 208 -2.94 -5.49 -19.01
C PRO A 208 -3.71 -4.17 -19.03
N ASP A 209 -4.30 -3.77 -17.90
CA ASP A 209 -5.05 -2.53 -17.77
C ASP A 209 -4.22 -1.37 -17.21
N THR A 210 -2.93 -1.61 -16.97
CA THR A 210 -1.96 -0.56 -16.60
C THR A 210 -1.07 -0.25 -17.80
N ASP A 211 -1.12 0.99 -18.29
CA ASP A 211 -0.31 1.43 -19.46
C ASP A 211 0.99 2.11 -19.06
N ALA A 212 1.01 2.80 -17.94
CA ALA A 212 2.17 3.51 -17.41
C ALA A 212 2.12 3.61 -15.88
N VAL A 213 3.23 3.96 -15.24
CA VAL A 213 3.31 4.02 -13.77
C VAL A 213 3.99 5.30 -13.28
N ILE A 214 3.48 5.86 -12.18
CA ILE A 214 4.20 6.83 -11.37
C ILE A 214 4.76 6.09 -10.14
N MET A 215 6.08 6.10 -9.98
CA MET A 215 6.79 5.53 -8.83
C MET A 215 7.37 6.64 -7.95
N ILE A 216 6.88 6.71 -6.71
CA ILE A 216 7.26 7.73 -5.74
C ILE A 216 8.01 7.08 -4.59
N GLY A 217 9.23 7.48 -4.38
CA GLY A 217 10.07 7.06 -3.26
C GLY A 217 10.52 8.22 -2.39
N GLU A 218 11.43 7.90 -1.51
CA GLU A 218 12.04 8.86 -0.58
C GLU A 218 13.49 8.46 -0.27
N ILE A 219 14.20 9.28 0.43
CA ILE A 219 15.55 8.96 0.95
C ILE A 219 15.51 7.74 1.88
N GLY A 220 16.63 7.05 1.98
CA GLY A 220 16.82 5.88 2.86
C GLY A 220 16.45 4.55 2.20
N GLY A 221 17.27 3.54 2.50
CA GLY A 221 17.13 2.18 1.98
C GLY A 221 17.37 2.03 0.46
N PRO A 222 17.42 0.80 -0.05
CA PRO A 222 17.74 0.51 -1.46
C PRO A 222 16.51 0.27 -2.34
N ASP A 223 15.30 0.23 -1.79
CA ASP A 223 14.11 -0.36 -2.43
C ASP A 223 13.76 0.27 -3.79
N GLU A 224 13.94 1.59 -3.95
CA GLU A 224 13.66 2.30 -5.20
C GLU A 224 14.70 1.98 -6.29
N ALA A 225 15.97 1.85 -5.90
CA ALA A 225 17.05 1.48 -6.81
C ALA A 225 16.88 0.02 -7.30
N GLU A 226 16.61 -0.91 -6.39
CA GLU A 226 16.33 -2.31 -6.72
C GLU A 226 15.11 -2.44 -7.67
N ALA A 227 14.06 -1.66 -7.43
CA ALA A 227 12.89 -1.62 -8.30
C ALA A 227 13.23 -1.07 -9.69
N ALA A 228 14.03 0.00 -9.77
CA ALA A 228 14.45 0.61 -11.04
C ALA A 228 15.31 -0.35 -11.88
N GLU A 229 16.26 -1.03 -11.27
CA GLU A 229 17.09 -2.03 -11.94
C GLU A 229 16.26 -3.20 -12.49
N TRP A 230 15.28 -3.67 -11.70
CA TRP A 230 14.37 -4.71 -12.17
C TRP A 230 13.51 -4.22 -13.35
N CYS A 231 12.96 -3.00 -13.27
CA CYS A 231 12.14 -2.40 -14.33
C CYS A 231 12.93 -2.27 -15.64
N LYS A 232 14.19 -1.85 -15.60
CA LYS A 232 15.07 -1.77 -16.77
C LYS A 232 15.14 -3.08 -17.55
N ALA A 233 15.20 -4.19 -16.84
CA ALA A 233 15.32 -5.51 -17.46
C ALA A 233 13.99 -6.11 -17.93
N ASN A 234 12.86 -5.75 -17.31
CA ASN A 234 11.61 -6.49 -17.43
C ASN A 234 10.41 -5.68 -17.88
N MET A 235 10.38 -4.36 -17.68
CA MET A 235 9.20 -3.53 -17.90
C MET A 235 9.36 -2.63 -19.11
N LYS A 236 8.36 -2.64 -20.01
CA LYS A 236 8.33 -1.78 -21.22
C LYS A 236 7.39 -0.58 -21.08
N LYS A 237 6.57 -0.57 -20.01
CA LYS A 237 5.61 0.52 -19.76
C LYS A 237 6.36 1.77 -19.33
N PRO A 238 5.96 2.97 -19.79
CA PRO A 238 6.58 4.22 -19.36
C PRO A 238 6.47 4.41 -17.84
N ILE A 239 7.55 4.93 -17.23
CA ILE A 239 7.59 5.17 -15.78
C ILE A 239 8.08 6.60 -15.53
N VAL A 240 7.32 7.34 -14.71
CA VAL A 240 7.79 8.59 -14.12
C VAL A 240 8.20 8.33 -12.68
N GLY A 241 9.40 8.79 -12.33
CA GLY A 241 10.00 8.63 -11.02
C GLY A 241 10.15 9.94 -10.25
N PHE A 242 9.83 9.92 -8.97
CA PHE A 242 10.06 11.02 -8.04
C PHE A 242 10.62 10.48 -6.72
N ILE A 243 11.62 11.16 -6.17
CA ILE A 243 12.21 10.86 -4.86
C ILE A 243 12.11 12.09 -3.96
N ALA A 244 11.40 11.95 -2.84
CA ALA A 244 11.32 12.99 -1.81
C ALA A 244 12.63 13.09 -1.00
N GLY A 245 12.94 14.31 -0.53
CA GLY A 245 14.04 14.53 0.40
C GLY A 245 15.35 15.01 -0.25
N VAL A 246 15.31 15.63 -1.45
CA VAL A 246 16.51 16.20 -2.10
C VAL A 246 17.29 17.16 -1.19
N THR A 247 16.60 17.91 -0.34
CA THR A 247 17.21 18.87 0.60
C THR A 247 17.43 18.31 2.00
N ALA A 248 17.18 17.02 2.21
CA ALA A 248 17.30 16.40 3.52
C ALA A 248 18.76 16.30 3.98
N PRO A 249 19.08 16.74 5.21
CA PRO A 249 20.43 16.59 5.75
C PRO A 249 20.73 15.12 6.09
N ALA A 250 21.99 14.72 5.87
CA ALA A 250 22.44 13.37 6.23
C ALA A 250 22.31 13.12 7.75
N GLY A 251 21.99 11.88 8.12
CA GLY A 251 21.89 11.46 9.52
C GLY A 251 20.65 11.98 10.27
N LYS A 252 19.75 12.71 9.61
CA LYS A 252 18.49 13.17 10.21
C LYS A 252 17.29 12.44 9.60
N ARG A 253 16.44 11.88 10.47
CA ARG A 253 15.18 11.25 10.05
C ARG A 253 14.18 12.31 9.59
N MET A 254 13.58 12.12 8.43
CA MET A 254 12.68 13.06 7.77
C MET A 254 11.26 12.51 7.66
N GLY A 255 10.44 12.75 8.69
CA GLY A 255 9.06 12.28 8.74
C GLY A 255 8.95 10.77 8.97
N HIS A 256 9.00 9.97 7.94
CA HIS A 256 8.92 8.52 8.02
C HIS A 256 10.11 7.89 8.76
N ALA A 257 9.87 6.80 9.48
CA ALA A 257 10.90 6.08 10.23
C ALA A 257 12.00 5.50 9.31
N GLY A 258 11.66 5.17 8.06
CA GLY A 258 12.58 4.69 7.03
C GLY A 258 13.31 5.79 6.26
N ALA A 259 12.88 7.06 6.36
CA ALA A 259 13.45 8.18 5.63
C ALA A 259 14.68 8.76 6.35
N LEU A 260 15.78 8.03 6.29
CA LEU A 260 17.07 8.38 6.91
C LEU A 260 18.21 8.08 5.94
N ILE A 261 19.02 9.09 5.62
CA ILE A 261 20.24 8.90 4.84
C ILE A 261 21.32 8.31 5.76
N SER A 262 21.69 7.07 5.49
CA SER A 262 22.74 6.33 6.22
C SER A 262 24.01 6.12 5.40
N GLY A 263 23.94 6.29 4.07
CA GLY A 263 25.04 6.13 3.14
C GLY A 263 24.89 7.00 1.89
N GLY A 264 25.84 6.94 0.96
CA GLY A 264 25.81 7.76 -0.26
C GLY A 264 24.77 7.31 -1.28
N ALA A 265 24.42 6.03 -1.30
CA ALA A 265 23.52 5.44 -2.30
C ALA A 265 22.02 5.63 -1.97
N ASP A 266 21.69 6.00 -0.74
CA ASP A 266 20.32 6.17 -0.26
C ASP A 266 19.86 7.65 -0.20
N THR A 267 20.63 8.56 -0.77
CA THR A 267 20.23 9.95 -1.02
C THR A 267 19.23 10.06 -2.16
N ALA A 268 18.45 11.13 -2.19
CA ALA A 268 17.51 11.36 -3.28
C ALA A 268 18.23 11.50 -4.63
N ASP A 269 19.36 12.21 -4.68
CA ASP A 269 20.15 12.40 -5.90
C ASP A 269 20.69 11.08 -6.44
N ALA A 270 21.25 10.22 -5.59
CA ALA A 270 21.75 8.92 -6.00
C ALA A 270 20.64 8.03 -6.57
N LYS A 271 19.49 7.98 -5.89
CA LYS A 271 18.33 7.19 -6.37
C LYS A 271 17.78 7.73 -7.69
N LEU A 272 17.64 9.05 -7.84
CA LEU A 272 17.20 9.67 -9.10
C LEU A 272 18.14 9.36 -10.24
N ALA A 273 19.46 9.42 -10.02
CA ALA A 273 20.44 9.07 -11.02
C ALA A 273 20.35 7.58 -11.45
N ILE A 274 20.11 6.67 -10.50
CA ILE A 274 19.91 5.25 -10.80
C ILE A 274 18.62 5.06 -11.63
N MET A 275 17.52 5.69 -11.22
CA MET A 275 16.24 5.61 -11.92
C MET A 275 16.37 6.10 -13.36
N GLU A 276 17.03 7.25 -13.58
CA GLU A 276 17.28 7.80 -14.91
C GLU A 276 18.13 6.85 -15.77
N ALA A 277 19.22 6.30 -15.22
CA ALA A 277 20.06 5.31 -15.89
C ALA A 277 19.30 3.99 -16.18
N CYS A 278 18.21 3.75 -15.48
CA CYS A 278 17.30 2.63 -15.71
C CYS A 278 16.15 2.95 -16.69
N GLY A 279 16.11 4.15 -17.28
CA GLY A 279 15.13 4.53 -18.29
C GLY A 279 13.87 5.18 -17.76
N PHE A 280 13.82 5.57 -16.49
CA PHE A 280 12.71 6.34 -15.94
C PHE A 280 12.81 7.79 -16.41
N THR A 281 11.68 8.41 -16.69
CA THR A 281 11.59 9.87 -16.74
C THR A 281 11.50 10.39 -15.30
N ILE A 282 12.50 11.16 -14.88
CA ILE A 282 12.56 11.66 -13.50
C ILE A 282 12.12 13.12 -13.39
N THR A 283 11.58 13.50 -12.24
CA THR A 283 11.38 14.88 -11.85
C THR A 283 11.82 15.15 -10.41
N ARG A 284 12.24 16.38 -10.14
CA ARG A 284 12.51 16.91 -8.81
C ARG A 284 11.36 17.76 -8.27
N ASN A 285 10.39 18.03 -9.13
CA ASN A 285 9.20 18.82 -8.80
C ASN A 285 7.97 17.89 -8.74
N PRO A 286 7.39 17.66 -7.56
CA PRO A 286 6.25 16.76 -7.43
C PRO A 286 5.02 17.21 -8.24
N SER A 287 4.88 18.51 -8.56
CA SER A 287 3.75 19.02 -9.35
C SER A 287 3.83 18.70 -10.86
N GLU A 288 4.90 18.06 -11.33
CA GLU A 288 5.11 17.77 -12.75
C GLU A 288 4.88 16.30 -13.12
N MET A 289 4.66 15.42 -12.13
CA MET A 289 4.62 13.98 -12.35
C MET A 289 3.61 13.55 -13.43
N ALA A 290 2.37 13.99 -13.33
CA ALA A 290 1.32 13.61 -14.27
C ALA A 290 1.54 14.25 -15.66
N LYS A 291 2.03 15.49 -15.73
CA LYS A 291 2.35 16.16 -16.99
C LYS A 291 3.44 15.43 -17.77
N LEU A 292 4.51 15.03 -17.08
CA LEU A 292 5.59 14.26 -17.68
C LEU A 292 5.10 12.90 -18.16
N LEU A 293 4.29 12.20 -17.36
CA LEU A 293 3.74 10.91 -17.76
C LEU A 293 2.86 11.04 -19.02
N LYS A 294 2.01 12.08 -19.07
CA LYS A 294 1.16 12.33 -20.25
C LYS A 294 1.95 12.53 -21.53
N ALA A 295 3.15 13.09 -21.46
CA ALA A 295 4.02 13.29 -22.61
C ALA A 295 4.68 11.99 -23.12
N LEU A 296 4.60 10.90 -22.35
CA LEU A 296 5.15 9.57 -22.70
C LEU A 296 4.08 8.63 -23.28
N LEU A 297 2.80 8.98 -23.15
CA LEU A 297 1.65 8.21 -23.67
C LEU A 297 1.26 8.65 -25.07
#